data_28e881a1506bd6e3c6ceadd7bd92ea94
#
_entry.id   28e881a1506bd6e3c6ceadd7bd92ea94
#
_cell.length_a   1.000
_cell.length_b   1.000
_cell.length_c   1.000
_cell.angle_alpha   90.00
_cell.angle_beta   90.00
_cell.angle_gamma   90.00
#
_symmetry.space_group_name_H-M   'P 1'
#
loop_
_entity.id
_entity.type
_entity.pdbx_description
1 polymer ?
#
loop_
_entity_poly.entity_id
_entity_poly.type
_entity_poly.pdbx_seq_one_letter_code
_entity_poly.pdbx_strand_id
1 'polypeptide(L)'
;MLLEFKCSNHRSIKEKVSFSMIAGSDNTSEELLKKFGNFRILRSAVIYGANGSGKSNFISALSFMKDLVSNSINHQPGQGVFQARHKLSAEETPSEYSIQFVRNDIRYAYGFSVKQNLIQDEYLYYFPRGRQVKVFERNGLDVRPGDRYKGVFDVSISILKDNRLFLSCAANYSNIKEIEEAFMFFNTDIVVYNPEINNWTEYSIELMQNNDMIKEYL
;
A
#
# COMPACT_ATOMS: atom_id res chain seq x y z
N MET A 1 -5.53 -7.71 -5.32
CA MET A 1 -6.16 -8.29 -4.11
C MET A 1 -5.25 -8.03 -2.92
N LEU A 2 -5.77 -7.46 -1.83
CA LEU A 2 -5.04 -7.30 -0.57
C LEU A 2 -4.88 -8.65 0.15
N LEU A 3 -3.68 -8.96 0.64
CA LEU A 3 -3.41 -10.11 1.49
C LEU A 3 -3.22 -9.70 2.95
N GLU A 4 -2.40 -8.69 3.18
CA GLU A 4 -2.08 -8.21 4.52
C GLU A 4 -1.66 -6.74 4.47
N PHE A 5 -2.09 -5.94 5.46
CA PHE A 5 -1.59 -4.59 5.69
C PHE A 5 -1.17 -4.44 7.15
N LYS A 6 -0.02 -3.82 7.37
CA LYS A 6 0.52 -3.54 8.70
C LYS A 6 0.93 -2.09 8.81
N CYS A 7 0.71 -1.50 9.98
CA CYS A 7 1.25 -0.19 10.30
C CYS A 7 1.62 -0.11 11.79
N SER A 8 2.50 0.82 12.12
CA SER A 8 2.86 1.19 13.49
C SER A 8 3.17 2.67 13.58
N ASN A 9 3.08 3.22 14.78
CA ASN A 9 3.36 4.62 15.08
C ASN A 9 2.58 5.59 14.18
N HIS A 10 1.26 5.37 14.02
CA HIS A 10 0.38 6.21 13.21
C HIS A 10 -0.82 6.69 14.02
N ARG A 11 -0.97 7.99 14.24
CA ARG A 11 -2.07 8.62 15.00
C ARG A 11 -2.26 7.96 16.38
N SER A 12 -3.37 7.23 16.61
CA SER A 12 -3.62 6.49 17.85
C SER A 12 -2.99 5.10 17.90
N ILE A 13 -2.42 4.63 16.81
CA ILE A 13 -1.79 3.30 16.71
C ILE A 13 -0.33 3.46 17.13
N LYS A 14 0.05 2.98 18.31
CA LYS A 14 1.41 3.00 18.82
C LYS A 14 2.19 1.78 18.33
N GLU A 15 1.72 0.61 18.73
CA GLU A 15 2.35 -0.67 18.42
C GLU A 15 1.95 -1.15 17.01
N LYS A 16 2.66 -2.15 16.49
CA LYS A 16 2.37 -2.74 15.18
C LYS A 16 1.01 -3.45 15.18
N VAL A 17 0.14 -3.00 14.28
CA VAL A 17 -1.16 -3.63 14.01
C VAL A 17 -1.09 -4.31 12.65
N SER A 18 -1.64 -5.51 12.55
CA SER A 18 -1.75 -6.30 11.32
C SER A 18 -3.22 -6.59 11.00
N PHE A 19 -3.58 -6.39 9.74
CA PHE A 19 -4.86 -6.76 9.17
C PHE A 19 -4.64 -7.73 8.03
N SER A 20 -5.19 -8.94 8.15
CA SER A 20 -5.01 -10.01 7.15
C SER A 20 -6.34 -10.36 6.49
N MET A 21 -6.32 -10.43 5.17
CA MET A 21 -7.38 -10.99 4.34
C MET A 21 -7.18 -12.48 4.07
N ILE A 22 -6.13 -13.10 4.61
CA ILE A 22 -5.90 -14.54 4.49
C ILE A 22 -6.84 -15.24 5.47
N ALA A 23 -7.67 -16.13 4.97
CA ALA A 23 -8.62 -16.91 5.77
C ALA A 23 -7.89 -17.86 6.72
N GLY A 24 -8.45 -18.04 7.90
CA GLY A 24 -8.02 -19.06 8.86
C GLY A 24 -8.30 -20.49 8.39
N SER A 25 -8.17 -21.45 9.29
CA SER A 25 -8.37 -22.88 9.01
C SER A 25 -9.83 -23.33 8.90
N ASP A 26 -10.80 -22.45 9.17
CA ASP A 26 -12.23 -22.75 9.06
C ASP A 26 -12.65 -22.91 7.60
N ASN A 27 -13.40 -23.98 7.30
CA ASN A 27 -13.82 -24.36 5.95
C ASN A 27 -15.35 -24.20 5.73
N THR A 28 -16.08 -23.57 6.64
CA THR A 28 -17.54 -23.48 6.59
C THR A 28 -18.11 -22.62 5.45
N SER A 29 -17.28 -21.81 4.79
CA SER A 29 -17.73 -20.90 3.73
C SER A 29 -16.70 -20.78 2.61
N GLU A 30 -16.21 -21.92 2.10
CA GLU A 30 -15.17 -21.93 1.05
C GLU A 30 -15.60 -21.25 -0.25
N GLU A 31 -16.89 -21.24 -0.58
CA GLU A 31 -17.46 -20.58 -1.75
C GLU A 31 -17.31 -19.04 -1.70
N LEU A 32 -17.17 -18.47 -0.50
CA LEU A 32 -16.95 -17.03 -0.30
C LEU A 32 -15.48 -16.62 -0.42
N LEU A 33 -14.57 -17.58 -0.56
CA LEU A 33 -13.15 -17.32 -0.61
C LEU A 33 -12.66 -17.25 -2.07
N LYS A 34 -11.62 -16.45 -2.29
CA LYS A 34 -10.84 -16.48 -3.52
C LYS A 34 -9.55 -17.26 -3.28
N LYS A 35 -9.23 -18.24 -4.14
CA LYS A 35 -7.98 -19.00 -4.05
C LYS A 35 -6.89 -18.34 -4.89
N PHE A 36 -5.68 -18.27 -4.35
CA PHE A 36 -4.47 -17.86 -5.04
C PHE A 36 -3.30 -18.72 -4.54
N GLY A 37 -2.83 -19.66 -5.35
CA GLY A 37 -1.87 -20.66 -4.90
C GLY A 37 -2.37 -21.39 -3.66
N ASN A 38 -1.59 -21.36 -2.58
CA ASN A 38 -1.96 -21.95 -1.28
C ASN A 38 -2.74 -20.97 -0.37
N PHE A 39 -3.00 -19.74 -0.82
CA PHE A 39 -3.74 -18.77 -0.04
C PHE A 39 -5.24 -18.88 -0.30
N ARG A 40 -6.01 -18.87 0.78
CA ARG A 40 -7.46 -18.68 0.82
C ARG A 40 -7.70 -17.25 1.24
N ILE A 41 -8.30 -16.43 0.40
CA ILE A 41 -8.39 -14.98 0.57
C ILE A 41 -9.85 -14.59 0.79
N LEU A 42 -10.12 -13.87 1.87
CA LEU A 42 -11.43 -13.29 2.15
C LEU A 42 -11.79 -12.23 1.10
N ARG A 43 -13.03 -12.21 0.66
CA ARG A 43 -13.53 -11.18 -0.29
C ARG A 43 -13.89 -9.88 0.42
N SER A 44 -14.24 -9.96 1.70
CA SER A 44 -14.63 -8.82 2.53
C SER A 44 -14.17 -9.02 3.96
N ALA A 45 -14.05 -7.93 4.69
CA ALA A 45 -13.80 -7.91 6.13
C ALA A 45 -14.46 -6.69 6.74
N VAL A 46 -14.86 -6.82 7.99
CA VAL A 46 -15.48 -5.74 8.76
C VAL A 46 -14.62 -5.42 9.97
N ILE A 47 -14.31 -4.14 10.16
CA ILE A 47 -13.61 -3.63 11.34
C ILE A 47 -14.65 -2.95 12.23
N TYR A 48 -14.89 -3.51 13.42
CA TYR A 48 -15.82 -2.95 14.39
C TYR A 48 -15.15 -2.74 15.75
N GLY A 49 -15.75 -1.90 16.58
CA GLY A 49 -15.25 -1.58 17.91
C GLY A 49 -15.83 -0.27 18.43
N ALA A 50 -15.57 0.06 19.69
CA ALA A 50 -16.04 1.29 20.33
C ALA A 50 -15.59 2.56 19.60
N ASN A 51 -16.30 3.67 19.80
CA ASN A 51 -15.86 4.97 19.30
C ASN A 51 -14.52 5.35 19.94
N GLY A 52 -13.61 5.89 19.12
CA GLY A 52 -12.24 6.21 19.57
C GLY A 52 -11.26 5.02 19.58
N SER A 53 -11.67 3.79 19.23
CA SER A 53 -10.80 2.60 19.25
C SER A 53 -9.73 2.57 18.16
N GLY A 54 -9.69 3.54 17.25
CA GLY A 54 -8.67 3.63 16.20
C GLY A 54 -9.05 3.06 14.83
N LYS A 55 -10.30 2.62 14.61
CA LYS A 55 -10.78 2.07 13.32
C LYS A 55 -10.46 2.99 12.14
N SER A 56 -10.87 4.25 12.23
CA SER A 56 -10.62 5.24 11.17
C SER A 56 -9.12 5.56 11.02
N ASN A 57 -8.34 5.46 12.10
CA ASN A 57 -6.89 5.68 12.05
C ASN A 57 -6.17 4.55 11.31
N PHE A 58 -6.70 3.33 11.36
CA PHE A 58 -6.18 2.22 10.57
C PHE A 58 -6.41 2.44 9.06
N ILE A 59 -7.63 2.85 8.67
CA ILE A 59 -7.93 3.21 7.27
C ILE A 59 -7.11 4.42 6.83
N SER A 60 -6.93 5.42 7.72
CA SER A 60 -6.06 6.57 7.47
C SER A 60 -4.60 6.18 7.20
N ALA A 61 -4.09 5.14 7.85
CA ALA A 61 -2.74 4.64 7.58
C ALA A 61 -2.60 4.04 6.18
N LEU A 62 -3.62 3.31 5.71
CA LEU A 62 -3.67 2.78 4.35
C LEU A 62 -3.79 3.92 3.31
N SER A 63 -4.65 4.92 3.59
CA SER A 63 -4.76 6.12 2.75
C SER A 63 -3.45 6.87 2.64
N PHE A 64 -2.76 7.09 3.77
CA PHE A 64 -1.45 7.72 3.79
C PHE A 64 -0.42 6.97 2.94
N MET A 65 -0.39 5.62 3.06
CA MET A 65 0.50 4.79 2.26
C MET A 65 0.22 4.94 0.76
N LYS A 66 -1.06 4.88 0.37
CA LYS A 66 -1.50 5.09 -1.01
C LYS A 66 -1.09 6.47 -1.53
N ASP A 67 -1.43 7.51 -0.79
CA ASP A 67 -1.19 8.90 -1.21
C ASP A 67 0.30 9.18 -1.38
N LEU A 68 1.13 8.66 -0.49
CA LEU A 68 2.57 8.84 -0.56
C LEU A 68 3.17 8.10 -1.77
N VAL A 69 2.75 6.85 -2.04
CA VAL A 69 3.19 6.12 -3.23
C VAL A 69 2.78 6.85 -4.50
N SER A 70 1.55 7.33 -4.59
CA SER A 70 1.03 7.96 -5.81
C SER A 70 1.65 9.34 -6.07
N ASN A 71 1.97 10.12 -5.02
CA ASN A 71 2.23 11.54 -5.15
C ASN A 71 3.63 12.00 -4.72
N SER A 72 4.43 11.17 -4.02
CA SER A 72 5.71 11.63 -3.45
C SER A 72 6.75 12.06 -4.49
N ILE A 73 6.63 11.62 -5.74
CA ILE A 73 7.47 12.11 -6.85
C ILE A 73 7.40 13.65 -7.00
N ASN A 74 6.28 14.25 -6.63
CA ASN A 74 6.03 15.69 -6.75
C ASN A 74 6.53 16.49 -5.54
N HIS A 75 7.04 15.85 -4.47
CA HIS A 75 7.52 16.54 -3.29
C HIS A 75 8.70 17.48 -3.65
N GLN A 76 8.61 18.71 -3.16
CA GLN A 76 9.64 19.71 -3.38
C GLN A 76 10.86 19.47 -2.47
N PRO A 77 12.07 19.90 -2.87
CA PRO A 77 13.23 19.84 -1.99
C PRO A 77 12.98 20.56 -0.67
N GLY A 78 13.33 19.90 0.45
CA GLY A 78 13.11 20.44 1.79
C GLY A 78 11.69 20.31 2.34
N GLN A 79 10.73 19.85 1.54
CA GLN A 79 9.41 19.48 2.03
C GLN A 79 9.50 18.15 2.79
N GLY A 80 9.13 18.13 4.06
CA GLY A 80 9.07 16.89 4.84
C GLY A 80 7.90 16.00 4.42
N VAL A 81 8.01 14.71 4.68
CA VAL A 81 6.88 13.78 4.60
C VAL A 81 5.99 14.00 5.81
N PHE A 82 4.84 14.66 5.60
CA PHE A 82 3.90 14.90 6.70
C PHE A 82 3.25 13.57 7.11
N GLN A 83 3.63 13.07 8.28
CA GLN A 83 3.03 11.90 8.91
C GLN A 83 2.43 12.27 10.27
N ALA A 84 1.27 11.72 10.58
CA ALA A 84 0.67 11.87 11.90
C ALA A 84 1.15 10.73 12.83
N ARG A 85 2.36 10.85 13.40
CA ARG A 85 2.90 9.87 14.34
C ARG A 85 2.08 9.79 15.64
N HIS A 86 2.24 8.71 16.38
CA HIS A 86 1.62 8.58 17.70
C HIS A 86 2.25 9.56 18.69
N LYS A 87 1.42 10.36 19.37
CA LYS A 87 1.88 11.48 20.21
C LYS A 87 2.80 11.10 21.37
N LEU A 88 2.65 9.87 21.89
CA LEU A 88 3.45 9.37 23.02
C LEU A 88 4.64 8.49 22.57
N SER A 89 4.88 8.35 21.29
CA SER A 89 6.08 7.67 20.78
C SER A 89 7.28 8.60 20.87
N ALA A 90 8.47 8.02 21.17
CA ALA A 90 9.71 8.77 21.11
C ALA A 90 9.94 9.34 19.71
N GLU A 91 10.62 10.48 19.63
CA GLU A 91 10.83 11.19 18.35
C GLU A 91 11.60 10.32 17.34
N GLU A 92 12.50 9.50 17.83
CA GLU A 92 13.32 8.59 17.06
C GLU A 92 12.56 7.34 16.55
N THR A 93 11.33 7.09 17.03
CA THR A 93 10.56 5.91 16.64
C THR A 93 10.03 6.09 15.23
N PRO A 94 10.39 5.25 14.24
CA PRO A 94 9.86 5.36 12.90
C PRO A 94 8.38 4.96 12.86
N SER A 95 7.65 5.52 11.92
CA SER A 95 6.36 4.98 11.50
C SER A 95 6.58 4.00 10.37
N GLU A 96 6.07 2.77 10.53
CA GLU A 96 6.25 1.70 9.55
C GLU A 96 4.95 1.38 8.85
N TYR A 97 5.03 1.14 7.55
CA TYR A 97 3.90 0.73 6.72
C TYR A 97 4.34 -0.41 5.82
N SER A 98 3.58 -1.49 5.78
CA SER A 98 3.86 -2.60 4.88
C SER A 98 2.59 -3.27 4.39
N ILE A 99 2.61 -3.75 3.16
CA ILE A 99 1.48 -4.37 2.49
C ILE A 99 1.93 -5.58 1.68
N GLN A 100 1.12 -6.63 1.71
CA GLN A 100 1.23 -7.74 0.78
C GLN A 100 -0.04 -7.81 -0.06
N PHE A 101 0.12 -8.00 -1.35
CA PHE A 101 -0.98 -8.05 -2.30
C PHE A 101 -0.70 -8.97 -3.48
N VAL A 102 -1.75 -9.29 -4.21
CA VAL A 102 -1.66 -10.01 -5.49
C VAL A 102 -2.21 -9.13 -6.60
N ARG A 103 -1.43 -8.97 -7.66
CA ARG A 103 -1.83 -8.32 -8.91
C ARG A 103 -1.32 -9.12 -10.10
N ASN A 104 -2.18 -9.35 -11.10
CA ASN A 104 -1.89 -10.14 -12.28
C ASN A 104 -1.23 -11.50 -11.95
N ASP A 105 -1.83 -12.23 -10.98
CA ASP A 105 -1.39 -13.54 -10.49
C ASP A 105 0.04 -13.60 -9.95
N ILE A 106 0.57 -12.45 -9.53
CA ILE A 106 1.87 -12.36 -8.85
C ILE A 106 1.66 -11.71 -7.48
N ARG A 107 2.26 -12.31 -6.45
CA ARG A 107 2.29 -11.75 -5.11
C ARG A 107 3.43 -10.73 -5.02
N TYR A 108 3.15 -9.62 -4.34
CA TYR A 108 4.09 -8.56 -4.02
C TYR A 108 4.13 -8.33 -2.51
N ALA A 109 5.27 -7.87 -2.02
CA ALA A 109 5.43 -7.34 -0.68
C ALA A 109 6.16 -6.00 -0.78
N TYR A 110 5.54 -4.95 -0.31
CA TYR A 110 6.06 -3.60 -0.34
C TYR A 110 5.95 -2.96 1.05
N GLY A 111 6.92 -2.14 1.41
CA GLY A 111 6.87 -1.40 2.66
C GLY A 111 7.90 -0.30 2.71
N PHE A 112 7.66 0.65 3.62
CA PHE A 112 8.58 1.74 3.92
C PHE A 112 8.44 2.18 5.38
N SER A 113 9.45 2.90 5.85
CA SER A 113 9.43 3.60 7.13
C SER A 113 9.70 5.10 6.97
N VAL A 114 9.05 5.90 7.81
CA VAL A 114 9.25 7.35 7.87
C VAL A 114 9.75 7.70 9.27
N LYS A 115 10.88 8.41 9.34
CA LYS A 115 11.48 8.90 10.57
C LYS A 115 11.83 10.38 10.39
N GLN A 116 11.48 11.22 11.36
CA GLN A 116 11.76 12.66 11.32
C GLN A 116 11.34 13.33 9.99
N ASN A 117 10.16 12.95 9.48
CA ASN A 117 9.60 13.43 8.21
C ASN A 117 10.40 13.06 6.94
N LEU A 118 11.30 12.09 7.03
CA LEU A 118 12.09 11.58 5.90
C LEU A 118 11.86 10.09 5.72
N ILE A 119 12.02 9.59 4.50
CA ILE A 119 11.98 8.17 4.21
C ILE A 119 13.28 7.53 4.69
N GLN A 120 13.15 6.59 5.64
CA GLN A 120 14.30 5.88 6.20
C GLN A 120 14.60 4.61 5.41
N ASP A 121 13.62 3.72 5.31
CA ASP A 121 13.75 2.45 4.61
C ASP A 121 12.62 2.29 3.61
N GLU A 122 12.87 1.53 2.55
CA GLU A 122 11.87 1.13 1.58
C GLU A 122 12.29 -0.17 0.89
N TYR A 123 11.33 -1.03 0.56
CA TYR A 123 11.61 -2.27 -0.16
C TYR A 123 10.45 -2.68 -1.05
N LEU A 124 10.79 -3.39 -2.13
CA LEU A 124 9.84 -4.11 -2.97
C LEU A 124 10.37 -5.51 -3.28
N TYR A 125 9.55 -6.49 -3.00
CA TYR A 125 9.75 -7.87 -3.41
C TYR A 125 8.56 -8.36 -4.23
N TYR A 126 8.79 -9.30 -5.14
CA TYR A 126 7.74 -10.06 -5.79
C TYR A 126 8.02 -11.56 -5.70
N PHE A 127 7.01 -12.38 -5.96
CA PHE A 127 7.08 -13.81 -5.70
C PHE A 127 6.67 -14.63 -6.93
N PRO A 128 7.48 -14.65 -8.00
CA PRO A 128 7.22 -15.50 -9.15
C PRO A 128 7.30 -16.96 -8.71
N ARG A 129 6.24 -17.70 -8.99
CA ARG A 129 6.13 -19.13 -8.57
C ARG A 129 6.37 -19.35 -7.07
N GLY A 130 5.98 -18.39 -6.23
CA GLY A 130 6.07 -18.46 -4.77
C GLY A 130 7.44 -18.17 -4.17
N ARG A 131 8.49 -17.98 -4.95
CA ARG A 131 9.85 -17.63 -4.46
C ARG A 131 10.04 -16.13 -4.39
N GLN A 132 10.60 -15.65 -3.28
CA GLN A 132 10.91 -14.23 -3.11
C GLN A 132 12.04 -13.79 -4.04
N VAL A 133 11.80 -12.72 -4.77
CA VAL A 133 12.80 -12.03 -5.58
C VAL A 133 12.81 -10.55 -5.19
N LYS A 134 13.99 -10.03 -4.91
CA LYS A 134 14.18 -8.62 -4.62
C LYS A 134 14.09 -7.81 -5.91
N VAL A 135 13.25 -6.76 -5.89
CA VAL A 135 13.28 -5.70 -6.91
C VAL A 135 14.25 -4.62 -6.45
N PHE A 136 14.04 -4.09 -5.24
CA PHE A 136 14.98 -3.18 -4.59
C PHE A 136 14.82 -3.21 -3.05
N GLU A 137 15.84 -2.76 -2.39
CA GLU A 137 15.87 -2.29 -1.00
C GLU A 137 16.54 -0.93 -0.94
N ARG A 138 16.11 -0.08 -0.02
CA ARG A 138 16.64 1.26 0.17
C ARG A 138 16.82 1.55 1.66
N ASN A 139 17.90 2.22 1.98
CA ASN A 139 18.13 2.84 3.29
C ASN A 139 18.63 4.28 3.07
N GLY A 140 17.89 5.26 3.58
CA GLY A 140 18.14 6.68 3.25
C GLY A 140 18.10 6.93 1.75
N LEU A 141 19.22 7.33 1.16
CA LEU A 141 19.38 7.51 -0.29
C LEU A 141 20.11 6.33 -0.97
N ASP A 142 20.60 5.36 -0.20
CA ASP A 142 21.27 4.17 -0.73
C ASP A 142 20.21 3.15 -1.22
N VAL A 143 20.11 3.01 -2.54
CA VAL A 143 19.24 2.04 -3.20
C VAL A 143 20.04 0.84 -3.66
N ARG A 144 19.61 -0.35 -3.27
CA ARG A 144 20.22 -1.64 -3.61
C ARG A 144 19.28 -2.48 -4.49
N PRO A 145 19.40 -2.37 -5.81
CA PRO A 145 18.63 -3.17 -6.74
C PRO A 145 18.84 -4.68 -6.52
N GLY A 146 17.85 -5.48 -6.82
CA GLY A 146 18.03 -6.91 -6.98
C GLY A 146 18.94 -7.24 -8.16
N ASP A 147 19.50 -8.45 -8.20
CA ASP A 147 20.52 -8.82 -9.21
C ASP A 147 20.03 -8.65 -10.66
N ARG A 148 18.74 -8.84 -10.91
CA ARG A 148 18.11 -8.67 -12.23
C ARG A 148 17.95 -7.21 -12.65
N TYR A 149 18.08 -6.26 -11.72
CA TYR A 149 17.75 -4.85 -11.91
C TYR A 149 18.97 -3.94 -11.77
N LYS A 150 20.19 -4.52 -11.75
CA LYS A 150 21.44 -3.75 -11.70
C LYS A 150 21.58 -2.87 -12.95
N GLY A 151 21.85 -1.58 -12.74
CA GLY A 151 22.03 -0.59 -13.83
C GLY A 151 20.71 -0.12 -14.49
N VAL A 152 19.54 -0.63 -14.07
CA VAL A 152 18.25 -0.25 -14.69
C VAL A 152 17.64 0.97 -14.01
N PHE A 153 18.04 1.27 -12.78
CA PHE A 153 17.45 2.32 -11.97
C PHE A 153 18.27 3.61 -11.89
N ASP A 154 19.31 3.78 -12.71
CA ASP A 154 20.25 4.90 -12.60
C ASP A 154 19.55 6.26 -12.66
N VAL A 155 18.58 6.45 -13.58
CA VAL A 155 17.79 7.68 -13.68
C VAL A 155 16.94 7.87 -12.44
N SER A 156 16.21 6.84 -11.99
CA SER A 156 15.34 6.89 -10.82
C SER A 156 16.12 7.22 -9.55
N ILE A 157 17.34 6.70 -9.41
CA ILE A 157 18.25 6.98 -8.29
C ILE A 157 18.75 8.44 -8.37
N SER A 158 19.08 8.96 -9.55
CA SER A 158 19.59 10.31 -9.70
C SER A 158 18.60 11.41 -9.29
N ILE A 159 17.31 11.14 -9.40
CA ILE A 159 16.23 12.07 -9.00
C ILE A 159 15.67 11.81 -7.61
N LEU A 160 16.13 10.75 -6.94
CA LEU A 160 15.66 10.39 -5.61
C LEU A 160 16.00 11.48 -4.60
N LYS A 161 15.06 11.78 -3.72
CA LYS A 161 15.21 12.66 -2.56
C LYS A 161 14.80 11.90 -1.30
N ASP A 162 15.22 12.39 -0.17
CA ASP A 162 14.91 11.82 1.15
C ASP A 162 13.42 11.84 1.50
N ASN A 163 12.64 12.71 0.85
CA ASN A 163 11.21 12.87 1.01
C ASN A 163 10.36 12.20 -0.09
N ARG A 164 10.97 11.42 -1.00
CA ARG A 164 10.29 10.71 -2.10
C ARG A 164 10.44 9.22 -1.92
N LEU A 165 9.38 8.46 -2.17
CA LEU A 165 9.47 7.00 -2.27
C LEU A 165 10.19 6.60 -3.57
N PHE A 166 11.07 5.63 -3.48
CA PHE A 166 11.78 5.12 -4.65
C PHE A 166 10.82 4.42 -5.63
N LEU A 167 9.79 3.72 -5.13
CA LEU A 167 8.74 3.16 -5.98
C LEU A 167 8.08 4.25 -6.84
N SER A 168 7.77 5.41 -6.27
CA SER A 168 7.19 6.55 -7.00
C SER A 168 8.15 7.10 -8.06
N CYS A 169 9.44 7.22 -7.75
CA CYS A 169 10.47 7.64 -8.71
C CYS A 169 10.64 6.61 -9.83
N ALA A 170 10.77 5.32 -9.48
CA ALA A 170 11.03 4.25 -10.44
C ALA A 170 9.83 4.02 -11.37
N ALA A 171 8.60 4.17 -10.89
CA ALA A 171 7.39 4.05 -11.72
C ALA A 171 7.32 5.10 -12.84
N ASN A 172 7.90 6.28 -12.60
CA ASN A 172 7.89 7.37 -13.57
C ASN A 172 9.12 7.37 -14.53
N TYR A 173 10.21 6.72 -14.14
CA TYR A 173 11.49 6.81 -14.85
C TYR A 173 12.14 5.45 -15.16
N SER A 174 11.42 4.37 -14.97
CA SER A 174 11.83 3.04 -15.42
C SER A 174 10.69 2.30 -16.12
N ASN A 175 11.03 1.36 -17.00
CA ASN A 175 10.06 0.50 -17.69
C ASN A 175 10.06 -0.91 -17.07
N ILE A 176 10.14 -1.00 -15.76
CA ILE A 176 10.19 -2.27 -15.04
C ILE A 176 8.78 -2.71 -14.67
N LYS A 177 8.36 -3.86 -15.21
CA LYS A 177 7.01 -4.40 -15.01
C LYS A 177 6.65 -4.54 -13.54
N GLU A 178 7.55 -5.06 -12.71
CA GLU A 178 7.29 -5.27 -11.27
C GLU A 178 7.12 -3.94 -10.51
N ILE A 179 7.78 -2.87 -10.95
CA ILE A 179 7.60 -1.50 -10.44
C ILE A 179 6.24 -0.96 -10.86
N GLU A 180 5.92 -1.06 -12.15
CA GLU A 180 4.64 -0.59 -12.70
C GLU A 180 3.46 -1.29 -12.02
N GLU A 181 3.48 -2.62 -11.91
CA GLU A 181 2.43 -3.41 -11.26
C GLU A 181 2.26 -3.04 -9.79
N ALA A 182 3.36 -2.84 -9.05
CA ALA A 182 3.29 -2.42 -7.66
C ALA A 182 2.71 -1.00 -7.53
N PHE A 183 3.14 -0.07 -8.35
CA PHE A 183 2.63 1.30 -8.36
C PHE A 183 1.14 1.36 -8.73
N MET A 184 0.74 0.65 -9.78
CA MET A 184 -0.65 0.60 -10.24
C MET A 184 -1.59 -0.04 -9.22
N PHE A 185 -1.11 -0.97 -8.39
CA PHE A 185 -1.92 -1.49 -7.29
C PHE A 185 -2.38 -0.36 -6.34
N PHE A 186 -1.50 0.57 -5.99
CA PHE A 186 -1.87 1.72 -5.16
C PHE A 186 -2.72 2.74 -5.92
N ASN A 187 -2.39 2.99 -7.17
CA ASN A 187 -3.02 4.06 -7.93
C ASN A 187 -4.44 3.69 -8.40
N THR A 188 -4.67 2.45 -8.81
CA THR A 188 -5.93 1.99 -9.42
C THR A 188 -6.71 0.98 -8.59
N ASP A 189 -6.04 0.05 -7.86
CA ASP A 189 -6.74 -1.06 -7.21
C ASP A 189 -7.17 -0.74 -5.77
N ILE A 190 -6.49 0.21 -5.11
CA ILE A 190 -6.89 0.69 -3.77
C ILE A 190 -7.77 1.92 -3.93
N VAL A 191 -9.03 1.82 -3.49
CA VAL A 191 -9.93 2.94 -3.35
C VAL A 191 -10.26 3.12 -1.88
N VAL A 192 -9.94 4.28 -1.31
CA VAL A 192 -10.32 4.64 0.05
C VAL A 192 -11.51 5.59 -0.06
N TYR A 193 -12.66 5.12 0.39
CA TYR A 193 -13.90 5.88 0.35
C TYR A 193 -14.24 6.45 1.73
N ASN A 194 -14.45 7.75 1.79
CA ASN A 194 -15.01 8.42 2.96
C ASN A 194 -16.33 9.10 2.56
N PRO A 195 -17.49 8.63 3.06
CA PRO A 195 -18.80 9.18 2.69
C PRO A 195 -18.98 10.65 3.09
N GLU A 196 -18.21 11.15 4.07
CA GLU A 196 -18.29 12.55 4.50
C GLU A 196 -17.55 13.51 3.55
N ILE A 197 -16.58 13.00 2.79
CA ILE A 197 -15.70 13.80 1.91
C ILE A 197 -15.98 13.52 0.44
N ASN A 198 -16.22 12.25 0.10
CA ASN A 198 -16.37 11.80 -1.27
C ASN A 198 -17.86 11.70 -1.63
N ASN A 199 -18.36 12.63 -2.42
CA ASN A 199 -19.69 12.49 -3.01
C ASN A 199 -19.62 11.63 -4.28
N TRP A 200 -19.82 10.32 -4.11
CA TRP A 200 -19.83 9.35 -5.21
C TRP A 200 -21.23 9.16 -5.83
N THR A 201 -22.19 9.99 -5.44
CA THR A 201 -23.57 9.88 -5.93
C THR A 201 -23.62 10.00 -7.45
N GLU A 202 -22.91 10.95 -8.04
CA GLU A 202 -22.83 11.13 -9.49
C GLU A 202 -22.19 9.92 -10.18
N TYR A 203 -21.09 9.40 -9.67
CA TYR A 203 -20.43 8.19 -10.18
C TYR A 203 -21.32 6.95 -10.09
N SER A 204 -22.05 6.80 -8.97
CA SER A 204 -23.02 5.71 -8.79
C SER A 204 -24.17 5.82 -9.78
N ILE A 205 -24.68 7.02 -10.03
CA ILE A 205 -25.74 7.28 -11.02
C ILE A 205 -25.22 6.95 -12.44
N GLU A 206 -24.01 7.35 -12.78
CA GLU A 206 -23.40 7.06 -14.07
C GLU A 206 -23.19 5.55 -14.28
N LEU A 207 -22.72 4.83 -13.25
CA LEU A 207 -22.61 3.36 -13.28
C LEU A 207 -23.98 2.69 -13.48
N MET A 208 -25.01 3.17 -12.80
CA MET A 208 -26.39 2.66 -12.95
C MET A 208 -26.92 2.90 -14.34
N GLN A 209 -26.66 4.07 -14.94
CA GLN A 209 -27.13 4.42 -16.28
C GLN A 209 -26.45 3.61 -17.38
N ASN A 210 -25.20 3.22 -17.16
CA ASN A 210 -24.35 2.55 -18.16
C ASN A 210 -24.25 1.02 -17.99
N ASN A 211 -24.89 0.43 -16.96
CA ASN A 211 -24.79 -0.99 -16.68
C ASN A 211 -26.15 -1.62 -16.42
N ASP A 212 -26.66 -2.34 -17.44
CA ASP A 212 -27.99 -2.95 -17.38
C ASP A 212 -28.10 -4.02 -16.27
N MET A 213 -27.03 -4.72 -15.92
CA MET A 213 -27.02 -5.65 -14.79
C MET A 213 -27.26 -4.97 -13.43
N ILE A 214 -26.80 -3.72 -13.27
CA ILE A 214 -27.02 -2.98 -12.02
C ILE A 214 -28.44 -2.49 -11.92
N LYS A 215 -29.07 -2.16 -13.05
CA LYS A 215 -30.51 -1.74 -13.12
C LYS A 215 -31.48 -2.85 -12.69
N GLU A 216 -31.09 -4.11 -12.86
CA GLU A 216 -31.92 -5.28 -12.50
C GLU A 216 -31.97 -5.55 -10.99
N TYR A 217 -31.04 -4.99 -10.19
CA TYR A 217 -30.92 -5.17 -8.75
C TYR A 217 -31.46 -3.97 -7.92
N LEU A 218 -31.99 -2.94 -8.56
CA LEU A 218 -32.55 -1.74 -7.96
C LEU A 218 -34.06 -1.67 -8.21
#